data_7e26da3d6492fe447222f89cb515c359
#
_entry.id   7e26da3d6492fe447222f89cb515c359
#
_cell.length_a   1.000
_cell.length_b   1.000
_cell.length_c   1.000
_cell.angle_alpha   90.00
_cell.angle_beta   90.00
_cell.angle_gamma   90.00
#
_symmetry.space_group_name_H-M   'P 1'
#
loop_
_entity.id
_entity.type
_entity.pdbx_description
1 polymer ?
#
loop_
_entity_poly.entity_id
_entity_poly.type
_entity_poly.pdbx_seq_one_letter_code
_entity_poly.pdbx_strand_id
1 'polypeptide(L)'
;EADIDDILDDLGYAANDLMNVSFVFIVEGKQDRSRLPLLLEKYYSEVIDENGNLNRIAIIATNSCTNIKTYANLKYINTLYLKDEFLMIRDGDGKDADRLRDQLTNYYKQRAKQDYGNLPRVTDRNVLILKYYSFENYFLDPEIMTKIGVVKSVDQFYDILYAKYKEY
;
A
#
# COMPACT_ATOMS: atom_id res chain seq x y z
N GLU A 1 -3.53 -14.15 -22.55
CA GLU A 1 -3.52 -12.82 -21.89
C GLU A 1 -4.77 -12.76 -21.05
N ALA A 2 -4.63 -12.63 -19.71
CA ALA A 2 -5.77 -12.36 -18.86
C ALA A 2 -6.35 -11.00 -19.27
N ASP A 3 -7.66 -10.94 -19.47
CA ASP A 3 -8.35 -9.71 -19.82
C ASP A 3 -8.19 -8.70 -18.66
N ILE A 4 -8.13 -7.41 -18.98
CA ILE A 4 -8.01 -6.35 -17.99
C ILE A 4 -9.21 -6.42 -17.02
N ASP A 5 -10.38 -6.79 -17.50
CA ASP A 5 -11.58 -6.97 -16.70
C ASP A 5 -11.45 -8.11 -15.67
N ASP A 6 -10.81 -9.25 -16.03
CA ASP A 6 -10.51 -10.34 -15.10
C ASP A 6 -9.56 -9.87 -13.97
N ILE A 7 -8.60 -9.02 -14.30
CA ILE A 7 -7.66 -8.46 -13.32
C ILE A 7 -8.36 -7.49 -12.36
N LEU A 8 -9.29 -6.69 -12.88
CA LEU A 8 -10.06 -5.74 -12.09
C LEU A 8 -11.06 -6.43 -11.15
N ASP A 9 -11.73 -7.47 -11.63
CA ASP A 9 -12.64 -8.30 -10.82
C ASP A 9 -11.90 -8.99 -9.69
N ASP A 10 -10.70 -9.52 -9.96
CA ASP A 10 -9.80 -10.08 -8.92
C ASP A 10 -9.37 -9.03 -7.89
N LEU A 11 -9.28 -7.77 -8.28
CA LEU A 11 -8.94 -6.63 -7.43
C LEU A 11 -10.17 -6.02 -6.74
N GLY A 12 -11.38 -6.45 -7.12
CA GLY A 12 -12.65 -5.95 -6.58
C GLY A 12 -12.98 -4.53 -7.03
N TYR A 13 -12.60 -4.16 -8.25
CA TYR A 13 -12.96 -2.91 -8.91
C TYR A 13 -13.70 -3.21 -10.21
N ALA A 14 -14.83 -2.55 -10.45
CA ALA A 14 -15.40 -2.45 -11.78
C ALA A 14 -14.63 -1.38 -12.59
N ALA A 15 -14.51 -1.58 -13.89
CA ALA A 15 -13.82 -0.63 -14.78
C ALA A 15 -14.34 0.82 -14.63
N ASN A 16 -15.64 0.96 -14.35
CA ASN A 16 -16.30 2.25 -14.14
C ASN A 16 -15.86 2.96 -12.84
N ASP A 17 -15.46 2.20 -11.80
CA ASP A 17 -15.05 2.78 -10.51
C ASP A 17 -13.74 3.55 -10.61
N LEU A 18 -12.93 3.23 -11.61
CA LEU A 18 -11.61 3.83 -11.81
C LEU A 18 -11.58 4.97 -12.84
N MET A 19 -12.68 5.20 -13.57
CA MET A 19 -12.74 6.26 -14.59
C MET A 19 -12.60 7.67 -14.00
N ASN A 20 -12.92 7.86 -12.72
CA ASN A 20 -12.84 9.14 -12.02
C ASN A 20 -11.65 9.23 -11.04
N VAL A 21 -10.80 8.21 -11.00
CA VAL A 21 -9.64 8.17 -10.11
C VAL A 21 -8.54 9.10 -10.62
N SER A 22 -7.97 9.89 -9.71
CA SER A 22 -6.84 10.77 -10.00
C SER A 22 -5.56 10.35 -9.29
N PHE A 23 -5.65 9.42 -8.34
CA PHE A 23 -4.50 8.89 -7.62
C PHE A 23 -4.73 7.45 -7.17
N VAL A 24 -3.69 6.61 -7.22
CA VAL A 24 -3.77 5.19 -6.83
C VAL A 24 -2.73 4.85 -5.77
N PHE A 25 -3.18 4.28 -4.65
CA PHE A 25 -2.31 3.57 -3.73
C PHE A 25 -2.24 2.10 -4.09
N ILE A 26 -1.03 1.54 -4.15
CA ILE A 26 -0.77 0.11 -4.31
C ILE A 26 -0.18 -0.39 -3.01
N VAL A 27 -0.88 -1.30 -2.33
CA VAL A 27 -0.50 -1.87 -1.03
C VAL A 27 -0.30 -3.38 -1.12
N GLU A 28 0.42 -3.99 -0.18
CA GLU A 28 0.70 -5.42 -0.21
C GLU A 28 -0.49 -6.27 0.18
N GLY A 29 -1.21 -5.88 1.24
CA GLY A 29 -2.24 -6.70 1.87
C GLY A 29 -3.66 -6.14 1.80
N LYS A 30 -4.65 -7.04 1.95
CA LYS A 30 -6.06 -6.65 2.12
C LYS A 30 -6.29 -5.82 3.38
N GLN A 31 -5.51 -6.07 4.42
CA GLN A 31 -5.61 -5.32 5.68
C GLN A 31 -5.14 -3.88 5.49
N ASP A 32 -4.07 -3.64 4.74
CA ASP A 32 -3.60 -2.30 4.43
C ASP A 32 -4.64 -1.53 3.63
N ARG A 33 -5.29 -2.19 2.66
CA ARG A 33 -6.39 -1.64 1.88
C ARG A 33 -7.56 -1.19 2.76
N SER A 34 -7.88 -1.91 3.82
CA SER A 34 -8.99 -1.56 4.72
C SER A 34 -8.63 -0.49 5.75
N ARG A 35 -7.36 -0.37 6.13
CA ARG A 35 -6.89 0.55 7.17
C ARG A 35 -6.43 1.90 6.63
N LEU A 36 -5.84 1.92 5.43
CA LEU A 36 -5.34 3.16 4.82
C LEU A 36 -6.44 4.22 4.64
N PRO A 37 -7.69 3.90 4.24
CA PRO A 37 -8.77 4.88 4.17
C PRO A 37 -9.03 5.58 5.49
N LEU A 38 -8.98 4.87 6.63
CA LEU A 38 -9.21 5.44 7.96
C LEU A 38 -8.15 6.49 8.34
N LEU A 39 -6.91 6.28 7.90
CA LEU A 39 -5.84 7.26 8.09
C LEU A 39 -6.00 8.47 7.18
N LEU A 40 -6.36 8.24 5.92
CA LEU A 40 -6.59 9.31 4.94
C LEU A 40 -7.77 10.18 5.38
N GLU A 41 -8.90 9.60 5.79
CA GLU A 41 -10.06 10.31 6.32
C GLU A 41 -9.69 11.22 7.49
N LYS A 42 -8.89 10.72 8.42
CA LYS A 42 -8.51 11.46 9.62
C LYS A 42 -7.64 12.69 9.34
N TYR A 43 -6.74 12.60 8.37
CA TYR A 43 -5.72 13.64 8.11
C TYR A 43 -5.99 14.45 6.84
N TYR A 44 -6.84 13.96 5.95
CA TYR A 44 -7.10 14.54 4.64
C TYR A 44 -8.61 14.47 4.33
N SER A 45 -9.41 15.22 5.08
CA SER A 45 -10.88 15.19 4.95
C SER A 45 -11.38 15.53 3.54
N GLU A 46 -10.60 16.29 2.76
CA GLU A 46 -10.92 16.64 1.38
C GLU A 46 -10.89 15.46 0.40
N VAL A 47 -10.28 14.32 0.78
CA VAL A 47 -10.25 13.11 -0.04
C VAL A 47 -11.46 12.20 0.18
N ILE A 48 -12.38 12.61 1.05
CA ILE A 48 -13.62 11.88 1.36
C ILE A 48 -14.81 12.61 0.76
N ASP A 49 -15.71 11.87 0.11
CA ASP A 49 -16.97 12.42 -0.41
C ASP A 49 -18.05 12.54 0.69
N GLU A 50 -19.22 13.11 0.34
CA GLU A 50 -20.35 13.31 1.25
C GLU A 50 -20.89 11.98 1.84
N ASN A 51 -20.61 10.85 1.21
CA ASN A 51 -21.03 9.52 1.65
C ASN A 51 -19.96 8.78 2.48
N GLY A 52 -18.81 9.42 2.74
CA GLY A 52 -17.70 8.83 3.48
C GLY A 52 -16.81 7.91 2.65
N ASN A 53 -16.90 7.93 1.31
CA ASN A 53 -16.03 7.16 0.43
C ASN A 53 -14.83 8.00 -0.01
N LEU A 54 -13.73 7.34 -0.35
CA LEU A 54 -12.57 8.00 -0.96
C LEU A 54 -12.95 8.61 -2.31
N ASN A 55 -12.79 9.94 -2.41
CA ASN A 55 -13.08 10.69 -3.61
C ASN A 55 -11.85 10.71 -4.53
N ARG A 56 -11.98 10.19 -5.75
CA ARG A 56 -10.94 10.18 -6.78
C ARG A 56 -9.63 9.45 -6.40
N ILE A 57 -9.64 8.63 -5.36
CA ILE A 57 -8.52 7.83 -4.90
C ILE A 57 -8.93 6.36 -4.90
N ALA A 58 -8.09 5.51 -5.51
CA ALA A 58 -8.22 4.05 -5.42
C ALA A 58 -7.12 3.45 -4.56
N ILE A 59 -7.43 2.36 -3.86
CA ILE A 59 -6.45 1.57 -3.11
C ILE A 59 -6.50 0.13 -3.60
N ILE A 60 -5.42 -0.31 -4.23
CA ILE A 60 -5.28 -1.64 -4.82
C ILE A 60 -4.39 -2.50 -3.93
N ALA A 61 -4.90 -3.64 -3.45
CA ALA A 61 -4.11 -4.63 -2.72
C ALA A 61 -3.58 -5.69 -3.69
N THR A 62 -2.27 -5.89 -3.74
CA THR A 62 -1.66 -6.89 -4.63
C THR A 62 -1.83 -8.32 -4.14
N ASN A 63 -2.17 -8.50 -2.85
CA ASN A 63 -2.33 -9.79 -2.15
C ASN A 63 -1.14 -10.73 -2.31
N SER A 64 0.04 -10.20 -2.63
CA SER A 64 1.25 -11.00 -2.85
C SER A 64 2.47 -10.09 -2.92
N CYS A 65 3.54 -10.49 -2.29
CA CYS A 65 4.88 -9.89 -2.44
C CYS A 65 5.47 -10.09 -3.85
N THR A 66 4.75 -10.72 -4.79
CA THR A 66 5.28 -11.00 -6.10
C THR A 66 5.21 -9.75 -7.00
N ASN A 67 6.35 -9.42 -7.59
CA ASN A 67 6.46 -8.32 -8.54
C ASN A 67 5.53 -8.44 -9.77
N ILE A 68 4.99 -9.64 -10.04
CA ILE A 68 4.13 -9.91 -11.21
C ILE A 68 2.77 -9.21 -11.08
N LYS A 69 2.12 -9.30 -9.91
CA LYS A 69 0.81 -8.64 -9.69
C LYS A 69 0.97 -7.11 -9.67
N THR A 70 2.02 -6.62 -9.04
CA THR A 70 2.34 -5.18 -9.07
C THR A 70 2.61 -4.70 -10.48
N TYR A 71 3.28 -5.51 -11.31
CA TYR A 71 3.52 -5.19 -12.71
C TYR A 71 2.22 -5.07 -13.53
N ALA A 72 1.26 -5.99 -13.32
CA ALA A 72 -0.05 -5.92 -13.98
C ALA A 72 -0.82 -4.65 -13.57
N ASN A 73 -0.80 -4.31 -12.28
CA ASN A 73 -1.41 -3.08 -11.78
C ASN A 73 -0.79 -1.81 -12.36
N LEU A 74 0.55 -1.79 -12.53
CA LEU A 74 1.23 -0.66 -13.17
C LEU A 74 0.86 -0.52 -14.65
N LYS A 75 0.73 -1.62 -15.38
CA LYS A 75 0.21 -1.58 -16.76
C LYS A 75 -1.17 -0.95 -16.81
N TYR A 76 -2.04 -1.35 -15.89
CA TYR A 76 -3.39 -0.83 -15.81
C TYR A 76 -3.41 0.68 -15.48
N ILE A 77 -2.63 1.12 -14.49
CA ILE A 77 -2.47 2.55 -14.16
C ILE A 77 -2.04 3.36 -15.38
N ASN A 78 -1.12 2.83 -16.19
CA ASN A 78 -0.70 3.48 -17.41
C ASN A 78 -1.83 3.60 -18.45
N THR A 79 -2.68 2.58 -18.56
CA THR A 79 -3.87 2.58 -19.41
C THR A 79 -4.88 3.66 -18.99
N LEU A 80 -4.98 3.96 -17.70
CA LEU A 80 -5.81 5.04 -17.14
C LEU A 80 -5.19 6.44 -17.30
N TYR A 81 -4.07 6.57 -17.97
CA TYR A 81 -3.33 7.85 -18.12
C TYR A 81 -2.89 8.49 -16.79
N LEU A 82 -2.82 7.73 -15.70
CA LEU A 82 -2.42 8.24 -14.38
C LEU A 82 -0.90 8.44 -14.24
N LYS A 83 -0.13 8.10 -15.26
CA LYS A 83 1.34 8.31 -15.38
C LYS A 83 2.12 8.16 -14.07
N ASP A 84 2.31 9.29 -13.34
CA ASP A 84 3.10 9.36 -12.11
C ASP A 84 2.22 9.47 -10.84
N GLU A 85 0.88 9.48 -10.99
CA GLU A 85 -0.10 9.69 -9.92
C GLU A 85 -0.43 8.40 -9.17
N PHE A 86 0.60 7.75 -8.64
CA PHE A 86 0.45 6.55 -7.82
C PHE A 86 1.56 6.45 -6.78
N LEU A 87 1.27 5.72 -5.69
CA LEU A 87 2.23 5.40 -4.64
C LEU A 87 2.15 3.90 -4.29
N MET A 88 3.26 3.19 -4.42
CA MET A 88 3.42 1.83 -3.90
C MET A 88 3.88 1.91 -2.44
N ILE A 89 3.14 1.31 -1.53
CA ILE A 89 3.48 1.21 -0.12
C ILE A 89 3.87 -0.24 0.17
N ARG A 90 5.06 -0.45 0.72
CA ARG A 90 5.58 -1.77 1.05
C ARG A 90 6.08 -1.84 2.48
N ASP A 91 5.91 -3.01 3.07
CA ASP A 91 6.49 -3.35 4.35
C ASP A 91 8.02 -3.32 4.30
N GLY A 92 8.64 -2.93 5.40
CA GLY A 92 10.10 -2.87 5.53
C GLY A 92 10.75 -4.25 5.66
N ASP A 93 10.02 -5.24 6.21
CA ASP A 93 10.51 -6.61 6.44
C ASP A 93 11.86 -6.69 7.16
N GLY A 94 12.18 -5.70 8.00
CA GLY A 94 13.47 -5.58 8.67
C GLY A 94 14.65 -5.29 7.73
N LYS A 95 14.39 -4.91 6.48
CA LYS A 95 15.41 -4.56 5.50
C LYS A 95 15.73 -3.07 5.52
N ASP A 96 16.86 -2.70 4.94
CA ASP A 96 17.21 -1.29 4.69
C ASP A 96 16.23 -0.68 3.68
N ALA A 97 15.52 0.36 4.11
CA ALA A 97 14.43 0.97 3.33
C ALA A 97 14.94 1.63 2.04
N ASP A 98 16.09 2.30 2.09
CA ASP A 98 16.66 2.97 0.93
C ASP A 98 17.12 1.96 -0.11
N ARG A 99 17.82 0.92 0.34
CA ARG A 99 18.25 -0.17 -0.54
C ARG A 99 17.07 -0.90 -1.19
N LEU A 100 16.01 -1.17 -0.43
CA LEU A 100 14.82 -1.84 -0.96
C LEU A 100 14.10 -0.95 -1.98
N ARG A 101 13.98 0.34 -1.71
CA ARG A 101 13.41 1.32 -2.64
C ARG A 101 14.20 1.37 -3.96
N ASP A 102 15.52 1.45 -3.87
CA ASP A 102 16.40 1.47 -5.04
C ASP A 102 16.29 0.19 -5.87
N GLN A 103 16.25 -0.98 -5.22
CA GLN A 103 16.05 -2.25 -5.89
C GLN A 103 14.74 -2.29 -6.67
N LEU A 104 13.63 -1.86 -6.04
CA LEU A 104 12.31 -1.83 -6.68
C LEU A 104 12.28 -0.83 -7.85
N THR A 105 12.77 0.39 -7.63
CA THR A 105 12.82 1.42 -8.67
C THR A 105 13.63 0.94 -9.87
N ASN A 106 14.79 0.33 -9.65
CA ASN A 106 15.63 -0.21 -10.72
C ASN A 106 14.96 -1.38 -11.44
N TYR A 107 14.30 -2.27 -10.71
CA TYR A 107 13.53 -3.37 -11.31
C TYR A 107 12.48 -2.84 -12.30
N TYR A 108 11.66 -1.88 -11.90
CA TYR A 108 10.62 -1.32 -12.78
C TYR A 108 11.20 -0.48 -13.93
N LYS A 109 12.30 0.24 -13.70
CA LYS A 109 13.03 0.93 -14.79
C LYS A 109 13.53 -0.04 -15.87
N GLN A 110 14.02 -1.21 -15.46
CA GLN A 110 14.46 -2.25 -16.42
C GLN A 110 13.28 -2.86 -17.16
N ARG A 111 12.17 -3.15 -16.46
CA ARG A 111 10.94 -3.67 -17.07
C ARG A 111 10.33 -2.70 -18.06
N ALA A 112 10.31 -1.40 -17.74
CA ALA A 112 9.82 -0.37 -18.66
C ALA A 112 10.62 -0.28 -19.97
N LYS A 113 11.91 -0.62 -19.93
CA LYS A 113 12.72 -0.73 -21.16
C LYS A 113 12.38 -1.93 -22.02
N GLN A 114 11.89 -3.02 -21.41
CA GLN A 114 11.51 -4.25 -22.13
C GLN A 114 10.08 -4.19 -22.68
N ASP A 115 9.20 -3.47 -21.98
CA ASP A 115 7.78 -3.35 -22.32
C ASP A 115 7.48 -1.88 -22.72
N TYR A 116 7.95 -1.51 -23.91
CA TYR A 116 7.90 -0.15 -24.45
C TYR A 116 6.50 0.47 -24.32
N GLY A 117 6.40 1.52 -23.50
CA GLY A 117 5.20 2.36 -23.40
C GLY A 117 4.04 1.80 -22.57
N ASN A 118 4.11 0.57 -22.07
CA ASN A 118 3.01 -0.07 -21.33
C ASN A 118 3.13 0.06 -19.80
N LEU A 119 4.21 0.64 -19.28
CA LEU A 119 4.40 0.89 -17.87
C LEU A 119 4.54 2.38 -17.59
N PRO A 120 4.00 2.87 -16.45
CA PRO A 120 4.26 4.22 -16.00
C PRO A 120 5.73 4.35 -15.59
N ARG A 121 6.22 5.57 -15.58
CA ARG A 121 7.56 5.87 -15.09
C ARG A 121 7.59 5.73 -13.56
N VAL A 122 8.26 4.69 -13.07
CA VAL A 122 8.47 4.50 -11.63
C VAL A 122 9.73 5.25 -11.19
N THR A 123 9.59 6.12 -10.22
CA THR A 123 10.65 6.88 -9.56
C THR A 123 10.65 6.62 -8.06
N ASP A 124 11.63 7.11 -7.34
CA ASP A 124 11.71 6.99 -5.88
C ASP A 124 10.51 7.61 -5.16
N ARG A 125 9.85 8.59 -5.78
CA ARG A 125 8.62 9.23 -5.27
C ARG A 125 7.40 8.31 -5.31
N ASN A 126 7.43 7.30 -6.16
CA ASN A 126 6.33 6.34 -6.32
C ASN A 126 6.48 5.12 -5.40
N VAL A 127 7.53 5.05 -4.57
CA VAL A 127 7.82 3.91 -3.71
C VAL A 127 8.04 4.39 -2.28
N LEU A 128 7.14 4.01 -1.39
CA LEU A 128 7.25 4.21 0.05
C LEU A 128 7.53 2.87 0.72
N ILE A 129 8.71 2.73 1.32
CA ILE A 129 9.03 1.60 2.19
C ILE A 129 8.76 2.02 3.62
N LEU A 130 7.96 1.23 4.32
CA LEU A 130 7.62 1.49 5.72
C LEU A 130 8.87 1.34 6.60
N LYS A 131 9.02 2.23 7.58
CA LYS A 131 10.14 2.21 8.51
C LYS A 131 10.17 0.95 9.37
N TYR A 132 8.99 0.46 9.76
CA TYR A 132 8.86 -0.73 10.59
C TYR A 132 8.72 -1.98 9.73
N TYR A 133 8.78 -3.13 10.39
CA TYR A 133 8.71 -4.44 9.74
C TYR A 133 7.44 -4.59 8.90
N SER A 134 6.30 -4.18 9.44
CA SER A 134 5.02 -4.19 8.75
C SER A 134 4.19 -2.95 9.11
N PHE A 135 3.10 -2.73 8.38
CA PHE A 135 2.15 -1.65 8.62
C PHE A 135 1.53 -1.73 10.03
N GLU A 136 1.27 -2.94 10.53
CA GLU A 136 0.72 -3.15 11.86
C GLU A 136 1.61 -2.63 12.99
N ASN A 137 2.92 -2.62 12.79
CA ASN A 137 3.86 -2.13 13.80
C ASN A 137 3.68 -0.65 14.14
N TYR A 138 3.07 0.14 13.26
CA TYR A 138 2.74 1.55 13.55
C TYR A 138 1.66 1.70 14.61
N PHE A 139 0.86 0.66 14.86
CA PHE A 139 -0.20 0.65 15.87
C PHE A 139 0.26 0.09 17.22
N LEU A 140 1.49 -0.41 17.32
CA LEU A 140 2.09 -0.93 18.55
C LEU A 140 2.74 0.20 19.38
N ASP A 141 1.95 1.19 19.76
CA ASP A 141 2.39 2.26 20.65
C ASP A 141 1.91 1.98 22.09
N PRO A 142 2.82 1.78 23.07
CA PRO A 142 2.46 1.39 24.42
C PRO A 142 1.62 2.44 25.16
N GLU A 143 1.85 3.73 24.91
CA GLU A 143 1.10 4.80 25.55
C GLU A 143 -0.31 4.89 24.97
N ILE A 144 -0.44 4.80 23.64
CA ILE A 144 -1.75 4.78 22.98
C ILE A 144 -2.54 3.55 23.42
N MET A 145 -1.92 2.36 23.41
CA MET A 145 -2.59 1.12 23.82
C MET A 145 -3.05 1.14 25.26
N THR A 146 -2.30 1.79 26.16
CA THR A 146 -2.73 2.03 27.55
C THR A 146 -3.90 3.00 27.59
N LYS A 147 -3.82 4.10 26.85
CA LYS A 147 -4.86 5.15 26.84
C LYS A 147 -6.22 4.65 26.32
N ILE A 148 -6.22 3.75 25.36
CA ILE A 148 -7.45 3.15 24.79
C ILE A 148 -7.89 1.86 25.51
N GLY A 149 -7.19 1.46 26.57
CA GLY A 149 -7.56 0.34 27.43
C GLY A 149 -7.25 -1.05 26.88
N VAL A 150 -6.40 -1.17 25.89
CA VAL A 150 -5.93 -2.48 25.35
C VAL A 150 -5.01 -3.17 26.36
N VAL A 151 -4.18 -2.40 27.05
CA VAL A 151 -3.36 -2.84 28.19
C VAL A 151 -3.58 -1.91 29.39
N LYS A 152 -3.28 -2.39 30.59
CA LYS A 152 -3.48 -1.61 31.84
C LYS A 152 -2.37 -0.59 32.08
N SER A 153 -1.16 -0.85 31.57
CA SER A 153 0.00 0.01 31.73
C SER A 153 1.02 -0.24 30.61
N VAL A 154 1.95 0.70 30.45
CA VAL A 154 3.11 0.56 29.57
C VAL A 154 3.96 -0.67 29.94
N ASP A 155 4.16 -0.92 31.24
CA ASP A 155 4.91 -2.09 31.69
C ASP A 155 4.24 -3.40 31.29
N GLN A 156 2.92 -3.51 31.45
CA GLN A 156 2.16 -4.67 30.99
C GLN A 156 2.29 -4.87 29.46
N PHE A 157 2.33 -3.80 28.67
CA PHE A 157 2.55 -3.90 27.24
C PHE A 157 3.90 -4.58 26.95
N TYR A 158 4.98 -4.12 27.60
CA TYR A 158 6.30 -4.71 27.39
C TYR A 158 6.40 -6.14 27.90
N ASP A 159 5.77 -6.47 29.03
CA ASP A 159 5.71 -7.85 29.54
C ASP A 159 5.07 -8.80 28.54
N ILE A 160 3.94 -8.41 27.95
CA ILE A 160 3.26 -9.18 26.90
C ILE A 160 4.13 -9.30 25.64
N LEU A 161 4.73 -8.20 25.20
CA LEU A 161 5.59 -8.18 24.02
C LEU A 161 6.80 -9.11 24.18
N TYR A 162 7.50 -9.04 25.33
CA TYR A 162 8.64 -9.89 25.62
C TYR A 162 8.27 -11.37 25.80
N ALA A 163 7.11 -11.64 26.43
CA ALA A 163 6.60 -13.01 26.53
C ALA A 163 6.37 -13.61 25.14
N LYS A 164 5.73 -12.87 24.25
CA LYS A 164 5.48 -13.30 22.87
C LYS A 164 6.78 -13.43 22.05
N TYR A 165 7.72 -12.51 22.21
CA TYR A 165 9.02 -12.60 21.54
C TYR A 165 9.83 -13.85 21.90
N LYS A 166 9.67 -14.38 23.13
CA LYS A 166 10.35 -15.62 23.57
C LYS A 166 9.70 -16.90 23.03
N GLU A 167 8.46 -16.81 22.53
CA GLU A 167 7.76 -17.94 21.92
C GLU A 167 8.20 -18.21 20.45
N TYR A 168 8.92 -17.25 19.84
CA TYR A 168 9.48 -17.34 18.48
C TYR A 168 11.01 -17.50 18.53
#